data_d0f6ac09e0f5916f07f28f5b15f7261a
#
_entry.id   d0f6ac09e0f5916f07f28f5b15f7261a
#
_cell.length_a   1.000
_cell.length_b   1.000
_cell.length_c   1.000
_cell.angle_alpha   90.00
_cell.angle_beta   90.00
_cell.angle_gamma   90.00
#
_symmetry.space_group_name_H-M   'P 1'
#
loop_
_entity.id
_entity.type
_entity.pdbx_description
1 polymer ?
#
loop_
_entity_poly.entity_id
_entity_poly.type
_entity_poly.pdbx_seq_one_letter_code
_entity_poly.pdbx_strand_id
1 'polypeptide(L)'
;MKRCLAVLLALALAGCSSSGGPAGKNSTSAPPLVIHAVDAGTFQEDFNPYHLEGVNFGTSGMIYETLMYFNKLKPGEVVPWLALKYEWSDKGKSLTFTLRPGVKWTDGQPFTADDVAFTFRMLKDHAQLNTSALEIKDAQALAPDKVRVDFRTTSYAKLYNIAGGSPIVPKHLWEKQQDPATFTNVKPVGTGPYKLSKFSAQLYEMEKNPSYWQPGKPEVPLLRFPAYTANALQTALQQGEVDWAGAFVPDIQKIFVQGKPEQNKFFFPPEGVVSLLPNLTNPVLARPEVRQAMSLAIDRDKIVRVAERGYTKVAHPTGVPMPGGEAYVPPEYKDAAFKVDVAKAKELLKGVSPAELKFTLLVPSPFTDWVNAAQLIREDLAKVGITVETRGVAFQDWVSKVGKGDYELSIRGAESGPTPYFQMRFMLFGGLAKPVGEAASGNYERWKDAETDRLIEEYAATDDLAEQQKATQGLGRIMVEKLPQLPLFYSPGWAQFRTTKYVGWPSEQDPYAMPSPYTSPDAAVVLLHLKPAVK
;
A
#
# COMPACT_ATOMS: atom_id res chain seq x y z
N MET A 1 44.75 41.79 49.04
CA MET A 1 46.15 41.32 49.32
C MET A 1 46.56 40.28 48.32
N LYS A 2 47.70 40.54 47.68
CA LYS A 2 48.62 39.62 46.94
C LYS A 2 48.04 38.92 45.68
N ARG A 3 48.33 39.40 44.48
CA ARG A 3 49.56 39.35 43.62
C ARG A 3 49.61 38.05 42.79
N CYS A 4 49.33 38.16 41.46
CA CYS A 4 50.26 38.09 40.33
C CYS A 4 51.02 36.75 40.16
N LEU A 5 50.84 36.07 38.99
CA LEU A 5 52.02 35.90 38.10
C LEU A 5 51.54 35.51 36.70
N ALA A 6 51.90 36.34 35.72
CA ALA A 6 51.86 36.04 34.30
C ALA A 6 53.16 35.33 33.91
N VAL A 7 53.11 34.31 33.08
CA VAL A 7 54.31 33.82 32.36
C VAL A 7 53.94 33.76 30.86
N LEU A 8 54.55 34.68 30.14
CA LEU A 8 54.74 34.62 28.67
C LEU A 8 55.83 33.62 28.36
N LEU A 9 55.54 32.72 27.39
CA LEU A 9 56.63 32.03 26.68
C LEU A 9 56.34 32.10 25.18
N ALA A 10 57.13 32.89 24.48
CA ALA A 10 57.28 32.92 23.04
C ALA A 10 58.34 31.91 22.63
N LEU A 11 58.07 31.09 21.60
CA LEU A 11 59.14 30.39 20.86
C LEU A 11 58.73 29.99 19.45
N ALA A 12 59.36 30.65 18.52
CA ALA A 12 60.03 30.17 17.32
C ALA A 12 59.25 29.35 16.27
N LEU A 13 59.07 30.01 15.15
CA LEU A 13 58.87 29.47 13.81
C LEU A 13 60.07 28.58 13.40
N ALA A 14 59.77 27.32 13.06
CA ALA A 14 60.64 26.53 12.20
C ALA A 14 59.79 26.00 11.05
N GLY A 15 59.98 26.54 9.86
CA GLY A 15 59.40 26.04 8.63
C GLY A 15 60.04 24.71 8.23
N CYS A 16 59.22 23.74 7.91
CA CYS A 16 59.59 22.59 7.10
C CYS A 16 58.64 22.49 5.93
N SER A 17 59.14 22.82 4.78
CA SER A 17 58.56 22.49 3.49
C SER A 17 58.51 20.97 3.32
N SER A 18 57.35 20.37 3.23
CA SER A 18 57.23 19.00 2.77
C SER A 18 56.30 18.98 1.53
N SER A 19 56.88 18.48 0.49
CA SER A 19 56.41 18.07 -0.82
C SER A 19 54.94 17.63 -0.87
N GLY A 20 54.22 18.19 -1.86
CA GLY A 20 52.87 17.79 -2.21
C GLY A 20 52.78 16.33 -2.63
N GLY A 21 52.09 15.54 -1.81
CA GLY A 21 51.51 14.28 -2.22
C GLY A 21 50.16 14.55 -2.96
N PRO A 22 49.75 13.68 -3.87
CA PRO A 22 48.51 13.90 -4.63
C PRO A 22 47.33 13.94 -3.67
N ALA A 23 46.52 15.01 -3.77
CA ALA A 23 45.27 15.14 -3.05
C ALA A 23 44.40 13.90 -3.36
N GLY A 24 44.23 13.06 -2.36
CA GLY A 24 43.29 11.96 -2.41
C GLY A 24 41.92 12.55 -2.74
N LYS A 25 41.32 12.07 -3.82
CA LYS A 25 39.92 12.38 -4.15
C LYS A 25 39.10 12.00 -2.92
N ASN A 26 38.66 12.97 -2.14
CA ASN A 26 37.62 12.76 -1.18
C ASN A 26 36.41 12.24 -1.98
N SER A 27 36.18 10.94 -1.98
CA SER A 27 34.95 10.34 -2.41
C SER A 27 33.90 10.76 -1.37
N THR A 28 33.27 11.91 -1.59
CA THR A 28 32.07 12.27 -0.83
C THR A 28 31.03 11.19 -1.14
N SER A 29 30.89 10.24 -0.23
CA SER A 29 29.81 9.25 -0.32
C SER A 29 28.49 10.02 -0.42
N ALA A 30 27.60 9.56 -1.32
CA ALA A 30 26.28 10.17 -1.47
C ALA A 30 25.57 10.24 -0.09
N PRO A 31 24.83 11.31 0.20
CA PRO A 31 24.24 11.53 1.53
C PRO A 31 23.16 10.47 1.86
N PRO A 32 22.91 10.17 3.14
CA PRO A 32 21.82 9.28 3.54
C PRO A 32 20.46 9.87 3.16
N LEU A 33 19.50 8.99 2.84
CA LEU A 33 18.09 9.33 2.63
C LEU A 33 17.32 9.09 3.93
N VAL A 34 16.62 10.12 4.43
CA VAL A 34 15.79 10.05 5.64
C VAL A 34 14.34 9.83 5.23
N ILE A 35 13.75 8.73 5.72
CA ILE A 35 12.43 8.24 5.32
C ILE A 35 11.50 8.19 6.51
N HIS A 36 10.27 8.70 6.34
CA HIS A 36 9.17 8.50 7.27
C HIS A 36 8.05 7.71 6.58
N ALA A 37 7.88 6.46 6.97
CA ALA A 37 6.88 5.58 6.38
C ALA A 37 5.59 5.47 7.21
N VAL A 38 5.66 5.65 8.53
CA VAL A 38 4.51 5.57 9.43
C VAL A 38 4.73 6.42 10.68
N ASP A 39 3.65 6.95 11.21
CA ASP A 39 3.65 7.61 12.52
C ASP A 39 3.93 6.60 13.62
N ALA A 40 5.09 6.72 14.26
CA ALA A 40 5.51 5.86 15.34
C ALA A 40 6.25 6.67 16.42
N GLY A 41 5.93 6.43 17.68
CA GLY A 41 6.71 6.97 18.80
C GLY A 41 7.99 6.15 19.04
N THR A 42 7.93 4.85 18.76
CA THR A 42 9.04 3.89 18.89
C THR A 42 8.85 2.74 17.90
N PHE A 43 9.96 2.10 17.53
CA PHE A 43 9.98 0.86 16.75
C PHE A 43 10.22 -0.35 17.64
N GLN A 44 9.69 -1.50 17.23
CA GLN A 44 10.05 -2.82 17.77
C GLN A 44 11.14 -3.44 16.90
N GLU A 45 12.04 -4.24 17.48
CA GLU A 45 13.08 -4.93 16.71
C GLU A 45 12.50 -6.19 16.05
N ASP A 46 11.68 -5.97 15.03
CA ASP A 46 11.00 -7.02 14.26
C ASP A 46 11.22 -6.81 12.76
N PHE A 47 11.87 -7.81 12.14
CA PHE A 47 12.14 -7.88 10.70
C PHE A 47 11.66 -9.21 10.10
N ASN A 48 10.60 -9.80 10.66
CA ASN A 48 9.93 -10.94 10.05
C ASN A 48 9.00 -10.46 8.92
N PRO A 49 9.24 -10.80 7.64
CA PRO A 49 8.45 -10.29 6.52
C PRO A 49 7.00 -10.80 6.49
N TYR A 50 6.64 -11.72 7.38
CA TYR A 50 5.30 -12.31 7.49
C TYR A 50 4.50 -11.82 8.70
N HIS A 51 5.07 -10.97 9.56
CA HIS A 51 4.31 -10.31 10.61
C HIS A 51 3.45 -9.18 10.02
N LEU A 52 2.19 -9.09 10.47
CA LEU A 52 1.26 -8.05 10.04
C LEU A 52 1.41 -6.75 10.84
N GLU A 53 1.83 -6.87 12.10
CA GLU A 53 1.96 -5.76 13.04
C GLU A 53 3.37 -5.75 13.65
N GLY A 54 3.86 -4.55 13.96
CA GLY A 54 5.16 -4.37 14.61
C GLY A 54 6.38 -4.54 13.69
N VAL A 55 6.22 -5.08 12.47
CA VAL A 55 7.32 -5.23 11.51
C VAL A 55 7.78 -3.88 10.96
N ASN A 56 9.09 -3.72 10.85
CA ASN A 56 9.68 -2.47 10.36
C ASN A 56 9.55 -2.32 8.84
N PHE A 57 9.26 -1.10 8.37
CA PHE A 57 9.18 -0.79 6.95
C PHE A 57 10.50 -1.09 6.24
N GLY A 58 10.39 -1.56 5.00
CA GLY A 58 11.53 -2.00 4.21
C GLY A 58 11.95 -3.45 4.48
N THR A 59 11.41 -4.12 5.50
CA THR A 59 11.62 -5.56 5.69
C THR A 59 11.24 -6.32 4.43
N SER A 60 10.03 -6.13 3.93
CA SER A 60 9.62 -6.60 2.61
C SER A 60 10.02 -5.59 1.53
N GLY A 61 10.60 -6.05 0.44
CA GLY A 61 11.09 -5.28 -0.70
C GLY A 61 12.54 -4.80 -0.55
N MET A 62 12.93 -4.19 0.57
CA MET A 62 14.30 -3.69 0.73
C MET A 62 15.26 -4.77 1.25
N ILE A 63 14.79 -5.65 2.15
CA ILE A 63 15.60 -6.78 2.69
C ILE A 63 15.16 -8.08 2.02
N TYR A 64 13.87 -8.42 2.05
CA TYR A 64 13.33 -9.64 1.48
C TYR A 64 12.57 -9.33 0.19
N GLU A 65 12.97 -9.97 -0.90
CA GLU A 65 12.36 -9.79 -2.21
C GLU A 65 11.35 -10.89 -2.54
N THR A 66 10.50 -10.60 -3.53
CA THR A 66 9.50 -11.51 -4.08
C THR A 66 9.95 -12.07 -5.43
N LEU A 67 9.22 -13.04 -5.96
CA LEU A 67 9.57 -13.67 -7.24
C LEU A 67 9.33 -12.76 -8.44
N MET A 68 8.24 -11.97 -8.41
CA MET A 68 7.87 -11.01 -9.46
C MET A 68 7.50 -9.68 -8.81
N TYR A 69 7.61 -8.58 -9.55
CA TYR A 69 7.09 -7.28 -9.18
C TYR A 69 5.84 -6.95 -10.01
N PHE A 70 4.83 -6.38 -9.37
CA PHE A 70 3.58 -5.97 -10.00
C PHE A 70 3.41 -4.46 -9.83
N ASN A 71 3.40 -3.74 -10.94
CA ASN A 71 3.20 -2.30 -10.91
C ASN A 71 1.70 -1.97 -10.76
N LYS A 72 1.31 -1.56 -9.56
CA LYS A 72 -0.10 -1.23 -9.25
C LYS A 72 -0.61 0.02 -10.00
N LEU A 73 0.29 0.88 -10.48
CA LEU A 73 -0.07 2.06 -11.29
C LEU A 73 -0.22 1.74 -12.78
N LYS A 74 0.19 0.53 -13.20
CA LYS A 74 0.03 -0.01 -14.55
C LYS A 74 -0.61 -1.39 -14.48
N PRO A 75 -1.92 -1.49 -14.26
CA PRO A 75 -2.61 -2.76 -14.06
C PRO A 75 -2.33 -3.77 -15.16
N GLY A 76 -1.92 -4.98 -14.76
CA GLY A 76 -1.52 -6.06 -15.67
C GLY A 76 -0.02 -6.10 -15.98
N GLU A 77 0.78 -5.10 -15.59
CA GLU A 77 2.24 -5.14 -15.74
C GLU A 77 2.87 -6.04 -14.67
N VAL A 78 3.52 -7.13 -15.13
CA VAL A 78 4.26 -8.08 -14.29
C VAL A 78 5.73 -8.06 -14.70
N VAL A 79 6.60 -7.66 -13.77
CA VAL A 79 8.03 -7.47 -14.03
C VAL A 79 8.83 -8.63 -13.44
N PRO A 80 9.71 -9.30 -14.20
CA PRO A 80 10.64 -10.30 -13.69
C PRO A 80 11.53 -9.75 -12.57
N TRP A 81 11.60 -10.49 -11.44
CA TRP A 81 12.38 -10.08 -10.28
C TRP A 81 13.33 -11.20 -9.84
N LEU A 82 13.12 -11.89 -8.70
CA LEU A 82 13.89 -13.09 -8.37
C LEU A 82 13.59 -14.26 -9.31
N ALA A 83 12.42 -14.29 -9.95
CA ALA A 83 12.11 -15.17 -11.07
C ALA A 83 12.17 -14.39 -12.40
N LEU A 84 12.65 -15.05 -13.45
CA LEU A 84 12.69 -14.54 -14.83
C LEU A 84 11.37 -14.75 -15.55
N LYS A 85 10.68 -15.86 -15.24
CA LYS A 85 9.38 -16.22 -15.81
C LYS A 85 8.64 -17.20 -14.92
N TYR A 86 7.35 -17.34 -15.20
CA TYR A 86 6.48 -18.35 -14.60
C TYR A 86 5.63 -19.03 -15.67
N GLU A 87 5.18 -20.25 -15.38
CA GLU A 87 4.34 -21.05 -16.28
C GLU A 87 3.28 -21.81 -15.47
N TRP A 88 2.01 -21.59 -15.80
CA TRP A 88 0.91 -22.35 -15.24
C TRP A 88 0.75 -23.70 -15.92
N SER A 89 0.31 -24.69 -15.15
CA SER A 89 -0.07 -26.02 -15.64
C SER A 89 -1.18 -26.59 -14.77
N ASP A 90 -1.70 -27.78 -15.12
CA ASP A 90 -2.78 -28.46 -14.40
C ASP A 90 -3.98 -27.53 -14.10
N LYS A 91 -4.42 -26.77 -15.12
CA LYS A 91 -5.57 -25.85 -15.01
C LYS A 91 -5.42 -24.87 -13.84
N GLY A 92 -4.24 -24.27 -13.69
CA GLY A 92 -3.96 -23.28 -12.65
C GLY A 92 -3.70 -23.86 -11.25
N LYS A 93 -3.48 -25.19 -11.15
CA LYS A 93 -3.15 -25.83 -9.87
C LYS A 93 -1.65 -26.05 -9.66
N SER A 94 -0.84 -25.84 -10.69
CA SER A 94 0.62 -25.90 -10.60
C SER A 94 1.23 -24.67 -11.25
N LEU A 95 2.17 -24.05 -10.56
CA LEU A 95 2.90 -22.87 -11.01
C LEU A 95 4.40 -23.14 -10.92
N THR A 96 5.08 -23.07 -12.06
CA THR A 96 6.52 -23.28 -12.15
C THR A 96 7.24 -21.96 -12.41
N PHE A 97 8.25 -21.66 -11.61
CA PHE A 97 9.11 -20.49 -11.79
C PHE A 97 10.50 -20.91 -12.28
N THR A 98 11.07 -20.10 -13.18
CA THR A 98 12.49 -20.12 -13.52
C THR A 98 13.16 -18.96 -12.82
N LEU A 99 14.12 -19.24 -11.94
CA LEU A 99 14.76 -18.26 -11.07
C LEU A 99 15.89 -17.52 -11.78
N ARG A 100 16.22 -16.34 -11.27
CA ARG A 100 17.35 -15.53 -11.71
C ARG A 100 18.65 -16.16 -11.24
N PRO A 101 19.61 -16.42 -12.13
CA PRO A 101 20.91 -16.98 -11.73
C PRO A 101 21.78 -15.95 -11.02
N GLY A 102 22.68 -16.41 -10.15
CA GLY A 102 23.71 -15.60 -9.52
C GLY A 102 23.25 -14.70 -8.37
N VAL A 103 21.98 -14.74 -7.98
CA VAL A 103 21.47 -14.06 -6.79
C VAL A 103 22.08 -14.67 -5.53
N LYS A 104 22.43 -13.82 -4.55
CA LYS A 104 22.98 -14.24 -3.26
C LYS A 104 22.22 -13.59 -2.12
N TRP A 105 22.13 -14.32 -1.04
CA TRP A 105 21.77 -13.78 0.27
C TRP A 105 22.85 -12.81 0.78
N THR A 106 22.50 -11.89 1.67
CA THR A 106 23.43 -10.91 2.25
C THR A 106 24.55 -11.54 3.10
N ASP A 107 24.44 -12.81 3.47
CA ASP A 107 25.49 -13.61 4.12
C ASP A 107 26.41 -14.35 3.12
N GLY A 108 26.18 -14.15 1.81
CA GLY A 108 26.99 -14.71 0.72
C GLY A 108 26.54 -16.07 0.21
N GLN A 109 25.58 -16.75 0.85
CA GLN A 109 25.03 -18.02 0.37
C GLN A 109 24.25 -17.81 -0.95
N PRO A 110 24.23 -18.80 -1.86
CA PRO A 110 23.44 -18.70 -3.08
C PRO A 110 21.95 -18.78 -2.79
N PHE A 111 21.17 -17.97 -3.50
CA PHE A 111 19.71 -18.10 -3.57
C PHE A 111 19.35 -19.20 -4.59
N THR A 112 18.50 -20.15 -4.23
CA THR A 112 18.16 -21.31 -5.03
C THR A 112 16.67 -21.66 -4.96
N ALA A 113 16.25 -22.60 -5.81
CA ALA A 113 14.90 -23.16 -5.81
C ALA A 113 14.52 -23.84 -4.49
N ASP A 114 15.49 -24.30 -3.71
CA ASP A 114 15.24 -24.86 -2.37
C ASP A 114 14.72 -23.81 -1.37
N ASP A 115 15.20 -22.56 -1.45
CA ASP A 115 14.72 -21.46 -0.61
C ASP A 115 13.25 -21.14 -0.92
N VAL A 116 12.91 -21.10 -2.22
CA VAL A 116 11.53 -20.86 -2.67
C VAL A 116 10.61 -22.01 -2.23
N ALA A 117 11.01 -23.26 -2.49
CA ALA A 117 10.24 -24.42 -2.09
C ALA A 117 10.05 -24.49 -0.56
N PHE A 118 11.10 -24.19 0.20
CA PHE A 118 11.02 -24.09 1.65
C PHE A 118 10.01 -23.01 2.08
N THR A 119 10.09 -21.82 1.51
CA THR A 119 9.18 -20.71 1.84
C THR A 119 7.72 -21.10 1.68
N PHE A 120 7.34 -21.69 0.55
CA PHE A 120 5.95 -22.10 0.33
C PHE A 120 5.53 -23.29 1.21
N ARG A 121 6.43 -24.24 1.54
CA ARG A 121 6.12 -25.28 2.52
C ARG A 121 5.95 -24.71 3.91
N MET A 122 6.78 -23.76 4.34
CA MET A 122 6.61 -23.06 5.60
C MET A 122 5.23 -22.36 5.68
N LEU A 123 4.80 -21.67 4.63
CA LEU A 123 3.48 -21.05 4.57
C LEU A 123 2.34 -22.08 4.61
N LYS A 124 2.52 -23.27 4.02
CA LYS A 124 1.56 -24.36 4.10
C LYS A 124 1.42 -24.90 5.53
N ASP A 125 2.55 -25.05 6.22
CA ASP A 125 2.62 -25.70 7.53
C ASP A 125 2.29 -24.75 8.70
N HIS A 126 2.40 -23.42 8.48
CA HIS A 126 2.12 -22.35 9.45
C HIS A 126 1.05 -21.40 8.93
N ALA A 127 -0.23 -21.73 9.16
CA ALA A 127 -1.38 -20.97 8.64
C ALA A 127 -1.40 -19.49 9.06
N GLN A 128 -0.85 -19.15 10.23
CA GLN A 128 -0.74 -17.77 10.74
C GLN A 128 0.21 -16.89 9.89
N LEU A 129 1.16 -17.48 9.15
CA LEU A 129 2.04 -16.77 8.21
C LEU A 129 1.42 -16.66 6.81
N ASN A 130 0.47 -17.52 6.49
CA ASN A 130 -0.21 -17.57 5.20
C ASN A 130 -1.40 -16.61 5.13
N THR A 131 -1.15 -15.33 5.32
CA THR A 131 -2.18 -14.29 5.40
C THR A 131 -3.00 -14.14 4.11
N SER A 132 -2.44 -14.55 2.96
CA SER A 132 -3.14 -14.58 1.67
C SER A 132 -4.01 -15.83 1.47
N ALA A 133 -4.10 -16.71 2.45
CA ALA A 133 -4.86 -17.96 2.39
C ALA A 133 -4.57 -18.76 1.10
N LEU A 134 -3.28 -18.94 0.79
CA LEU A 134 -2.85 -19.77 -0.33
C LEU A 134 -3.10 -21.23 0.00
N GLU A 135 -3.88 -21.91 -0.84
CA GLU A 135 -4.19 -23.34 -0.66
C GLU A 135 -3.06 -24.24 -1.19
N ILE A 136 -1.86 -24.06 -0.61
CA ILE A 136 -0.66 -24.78 -1.01
C ILE A 136 -0.81 -26.27 -0.72
N LYS A 137 -0.60 -27.11 -1.72
CA LYS A 137 -0.51 -28.57 -1.61
C LYS A 137 0.91 -29.00 -1.30
N ASP A 138 1.87 -28.53 -2.11
CA ASP A 138 3.30 -28.79 -1.96
C ASP A 138 4.15 -27.79 -2.76
N ALA A 139 5.45 -27.75 -2.51
CA ALA A 139 6.41 -26.99 -3.30
C ALA A 139 7.73 -27.78 -3.43
N GLN A 140 8.28 -27.86 -4.65
CA GLN A 140 9.42 -28.70 -4.96
C GLN A 140 10.44 -27.97 -5.82
N ALA A 141 11.72 -28.02 -5.45
CA ALA A 141 12.82 -27.67 -6.33
C ALA A 141 12.97 -28.76 -7.40
N LEU A 142 12.83 -28.40 -8.67
CA LEU A 142 13.00 -29.32 -9.80
C LEU A 142 14.44 -29.29 -10.34
N ALA A 143 15.11 -28.14 -10.17
CA ALA A 143 16.51 -27.89 -10.48
C ALA A 143 16.98 -26.72 -9.59
N PRO A 144 18.28 -26.39 -9.52
CA PRO A 144 18.76 -25.28 -8.70
C PRO A 144 18.09 -23.92 -9.01
N ASP A 145 17.66 -23.72 -10.25
CA ASP A 145 16.99 -22.52 -10.76
C ASP A 145 15.52 -22.73 -11.15
N LYS A 146 14.92 -23.88 -10.83
CA LYS A 146 13.55 -24.20 -11.22
C LYS A 146 12.74 -24.77 -10.06
N VAL A 147 11.66 -24.12 -9.70
CA VAL A 147 10.78 -24.50 -8.59
C VAL A 147 9.34 -24.61 -9.06
N ARG A 148 8.60 -25.62 -8.57
CA ARG A 148 7.16 -25.78 -8.78
C ARG A 148 6.45 -25.66 -7.46
N VAL A 149 5.34 -24.91 -7.47
CA VAL A 149 4.39 -24.81 -6.35
C VAL A 149 3.06 -25.37 -6.82
N ASP A 150 2.56 -26.37 -6.09
CA ASP A 150 1.29 -27.04 -6.36
C ASP A 150 0.23 -26.58 -5.38
N PHE A 151 -0.99 -26.33 -5.87
CA PHE A 151 -2.14 -25.85 -5.11
C PHE A 151 -3.27 -26.89 -5.10
N ARG A 152 -4.15 -26.80 -4.11
CA ARG A 152 -5.32 -27.70 -4.00
C ARG A 152 -6.42 -27.29 -4.97
N THR A 153 -6.51 -26.00 -5.28
CA THR A 153 -7.53 -25.44 -6.17
C THR A 153 -6.88 -24.58 -7.26
N THR A 154 -7.63 -24.25 -8.31
CA THR A 154 -7.21 -23.30 -9.34
C THR A 154 -6.83 -21.96 -8.70
N SER A 155 -5.66 -21.44 -9.03
CA SER A 155 -5.03 -20.30 -8.32
C SER A 155 -4.58 -19.16 -9.23
N TYR A 156 -5.10 -19.06 -10.46
CA TYR A 156 -4.73 -17.98 -11.40
C TYR A 156 -4.86 -16.58 -10.76
N ALA A 157 -5.99 -16.28 -10.11
CA ALA A 157 -6.22 -15.03 -9.44
C ALA A 157 -5.30 -14.77 -8.23
N LYS A 158 -4.57 -15.79 -7.78
CA LYS A 158 -3.61 -15.69 -6.67
C LYS A 158 -2.18 -15.39 -7.13
N LEU A 159 -1.93 -15.24 -8.44
CA LEU A 159 -0.59 -14.99 -8.98
C LEU A 159 0.14 -13.86 -8.23
N TYR A 160 -0.55 -12.75 -7.99
CA TYR A 160 0.02 -11.63 -7.21
C TYR A 160 0.40 -12.06 -5.79
N ASN A 161 -0.48 -12.72 -5.07
CA ASN A 161 -0.22 -13.17 -3.70
C ASN A 161 0.95 -14.17 -3.64
N ILE A 162 1.05 -15.05 -4.64
CA ILE A 162 2.11 -16.07 -4.76
C ILE A 162 3.44 -15.40 -5.13
N ALA A 163 3.47 -14.65 -6.22
CA ALA A 163 4.71 -14.21 -6.84
C ALA A 163 5.15 -12.81 -6.41
N GLY A 164 4.23 -11.92 -6.01
CA GLY A 164 4.50 -10.53 -5.63
C GLY A 164 4.22 -10.22 -4.17
N GLY A 165 3.44 -11.04 -3.48
CA GLY A 165 3.05 -10.84 -2.09
C GLY A 165 3.71 -11.81 -1.10
N SER A 166 4.51 -12.77 -1.57
CA SER A 166 5.22 -13.73 -0.71
C SER A 166 6.73 -13.47 -0.76
N PRO A 167 7.31 -12.75 0.22
CA PRO A 167 8.75 -12.57 0.34
C PRO A 167 9.47 -13.92 0.53
N ILE A 168 10.56 -14.15 -0.19
CA ILE A 168 11.30 -15.40 -0.06
C ILE A 168 12.31 -15.29 1.07
N VAL A 169 12.38 -16.34 1.91
CA VAL A 169 13.27 -16.39 3.08
C VAL A 169 14.35 -17.46 2.93
N PRO A 170 15.56 -17.26 3.53
CA PRO A 170 16.67 -18.20 3.41
C PRO A 170 16.41 -19.48 4.21
N LYS A 171 16.29 -20.61 3.51
CA LYS A 171 16.05 -21.92 4.11
C LYS A 171 17.05 -22.23 5.22
N HIS A 172 18.36 -22.03 4.97
CA HIS A 172 19.44 -22.40 5.89
C HIS A 172 19.38 -21.70 7.26
N LEU A 173 18.59 -20.61 7.40
CA LEU A 173 18.36 -19.91 8.67
C LEU A 173 16.97 -20.22 9.23
N TRP A 174 15.95 -20.20 8.37
CA TRP A 174 14.58 -20.31 8.80
C TRP A 174 14.13 -21.74 9.14
N GLU A 175 14.74 -22.77 8.52
CA GLU A 175 14.49 -24.18 8.89
C GLU A 175 14.91 -24.53 10.31
N LYS A 176 15.76 -23.70 10.94
CA LYS A 176 16.23 -23.88 12.32
C LYS A 176 15.30 -23.25 13.34
N GLN A 177 14.31 -22.46 12.90
CA GLN A 177 13.37 -21.81 13.80
C GLN A 177 12.31 -22.80 14.24
N GLN A 178 12.14 -22.96 15.55
CA GLN A 178 11.15 -23.86 16.12
C GLN A 178 9.72 -23.42 15.77
N ASP A 179 9.47 -22.09 15.82
CA ASP A 179 8.21 -21.49 15.41
C ASP A 179 8.52 -20.21 14.60
N PRO A 180 8.46 -20.26 13.26
CA PRO A 180 8.70 -19.12 12.41
C PRO A 180 7.67 -18.00 12.57
N ALA A 181 6.50 -18.27 13.17
CA ALA A 181 5.48 -17.26 13.39
C ALA A 181 5.75 -16.35 14.60
N THR A 182 6.64 -16.75 15.50
CA THR A 182 7.05 -15.94 16.65
C THR A 182 8.48 -15.40 16.51
N PHE A 183 9.13 -15.74 15.39
CA PHE A 183 10.51 -15.34 15.11
C PHE A 183 10.59 -13.87 14.67
N THR A 184 11.10 -12.98 15.53
CA THR A 184 11.23 -11.53 15.25
C THR A 184 12.36 -11.18 14.28
N ASN A 185 13.26 -12.14 13.98
CA ASN A 185 14.29 -12.02 12.94
C ASN A 185 15.16 -10.76 13.07
N VAL A 186 15.67 -10.50 14.27
CA VAL A 186 16.47 -9.30 14.61
C VAL A 186 17.79 -9.15 13.82
N LYS A 187 18.23 -10.19 13.12
CA LYS A 187 19.39 -10.18 12.20
C LYS A 187 18.97 -10.68 10.82
N PRO A 188 18.19 -9.88 10.08
CA PRO A 188 17.61 -10.32 8.82
C PRO A 188 18.67 -10.54 7.74
N VAL A 189 18.57 -11.65 7.03
CA VAL A 189 19.38 -12.03 5.87
C VAL A 189 18.45 -12.16 4.68
N GLY A 190 18.56 -11.24 3.72
CA GLY A 190 17.70 -11.16 2.54
C GLY A 190 18.49 -11.13 1.24
N THR A 191 17.80 -11.14 0.11
CA THR A 191 18.38 -10.96 -1.24
C THR A 191 18.37 -9.51 -1.68
N GLY A 192 17.65 -8.64 -0.96
CA GLY A 192 17.27 -7.30 -1.37
C GLY A 192 18.42 -6.30 -1.46
N PRO A 193 18.09 -5.08 -1.98
CA PRO A 193 19.08 -4.02 -2.20
C PRO A 193 19.69 -3.43 -0.93
N TYR A 194 19.10 -3.70 0.24
CA TYR A 194 19.57 -3.21 1.53
C TYR A 194 19.64 -4.32 2.56
N LYS A 195 20.45 -4.08 3.59
CA LYS A 195 20.55 -4.91 4.80
C LYS A 195 20.50 -4.01 6.04
N LEU A 196 19.97 -4.53 7.14
CA LEU A 196 19.96 -3.83 8.42
C LEU A 196 21.38 -3.57 8.89
N SER A 197 21.70 -2.32 9.24
CA SER A 197 23.02 -1.92 9.77
C SER A 197 22.95 -1.47 11.22
N LYS A 198 21.81 -0.91 11.65
CA LYS A 198 21.64 -0.43 13.03
C LYS A 198 20.17 -0.45 13.42
N PHE A 199 19.91 -0.77 14.68
CA PHE A 199 18.56 -0.67 15.27
C PHE A 199 18.62 0.00 16.64
N SER A 200 17.66 0.88 16.89
CA SER A 200 17.19 1.33 18.20
C SER A 200 15.71 1.63 18.13
N ALA A 201 15.04 1.75 19.27
CA ALA A 201 13.60 2.06 19.29
C ALA A 201 13.24 3.41 18.66
N GLN A 202 14.18 4.34 18.48
CA GLN A 202 13.97 5.67 17.89
C GLN A 202 14.49 5.81 16.47
N LEU A 203 15.33 4.88 16.00
CA LEU A 203 15.96 4.96 14.68
C LEU A 203 16.46 3.59 14.27
N TYR A 204 16.14 3.15 13.07
CA TYR A 204 16.89 2.08 12.42
C TYR A 204 17.49 2.56 11.09
N GLU A 205 18.58 1.91 10.69
CA GLU A 205 19.32 2.24 9.49
C GLU A 205 19.51 0.98 8.63
N MET A 206 19.39 1.15 7.33
CA MET A 206 19.67 0.10 6.35
C MET A 206 20.75 0.60 5.41
N GLU A 207 21.83 -0.17 5.26
CA GLU A 207 22.90 0.13 4.32
C GLU A 207 22.74 -0.65 3.02
N LYS A 208 23.29 -0.12 1.95
CA LYS A 208 23.34 -0.78 0.64
C LYS A 208 23.92 -2.19 0.74
N ASN A 209 23.27 -3.16 0.11
CA ASN A 209 23.80 -4.49 -0.11
C ASN A 209 24.86 -4.44 -1.24
N PRO A 210 26.16 -4.62 -0.95
CA PRO A 210 27.21 -4.54 -1.98
C PRO A 210 27.15 -5.68 -3.00
N SER A 211 26.49 -6.79 -2.64
CA SER A 211 26.35 -7.98 -3.48
C SER A 211 24.97 -8.06 -4.17
N TYR A 212 24.23 -6.94 -4.24
CA TYR A 212 22.94 -6.93 -4.87
C TYR A 212 23.00 -7.34 -6.34
N TRP A 213 22.06 -8.14 -6.78
CA TRP A 213 22.07 -8.76 -8.11
C TRP A 213 21.91 -7.78 -9.29
N GLN A 214 21.43 -6.54 -9.05
CA GLN A 214 21.42 -5.48 -10.07
C GLN A 214 22.74 -4.67 -9.95
N PRO A 215 23.65 -4.76 -10.94
CA PRO A 215 24.95 -4.09 -10.87
C PRO A 215 24.84 -2.57 -10.67
N GLY A 216 25.59 -2.03 -9.72
CA GLY A 216 25.61 -0.59 -9.41
C GLY A 216 24.45 -0.10 -8.53
N LYS A 217 23.39 -0.89 -8.38
CA LYS A 217 22.23 -0.52 -7.57
C LYS A 217 22.30 -1.03 -6.13
N PRO A 218 21.55 -0.37 -5.22
CA PRO A 218 21.01 0.97 -5.31
C PRO A 218 22.10 2.04 -5.32
N GLU A 219 21.81 3.28 -5.77
CA GLU A 219 22.76 4.40 -5.70
C GLU A 219 22.67 5.18 -4.37
N VAL A 220 21.58 5.02 -3.63
CA VAL A 220 21.41 5.54 -2.27
C VAL A 220 22.17 4.62 -1.29
N PRO A 221 23.23 5.08 -0.60
CA PRO A 221 24.10 4.19 0.19
C PRO A 221 23.50 3.81 1.56
N LEU A 222 22.67 4.68 2.14
CA LEU A 222 22.18 4.54 3.51
C LEU A 222 20.76 5.11 3.63
N LEU A 223 19.87 4.35 4.23
CA LEU A 223 18.50 4.75 4.59
C LEU A 223 18.42 4.94 6.10
N ARG A 224 17.72 5.98 6.53
CA ARG A 224 17.43 6.28 7.94
C ARG A 224 15.94 6.38 8.16
N PHE A 225 15.43 5.65 9.14
CA PHE A 225 14.02 5.63 9.53
C PHE A 225 13.89 6.12 10.97
N PRO A 226 13.79 7.43 11.22
CA PRO A 226 13.52 7.97 12.54
C PRO A 226 12.06 7.75 12.95
N ALA A 227 11.83 7.50 14.25
CA ALA A 227 10.49 7.42 14.82
C ALA A 227 9.93 8.85 15.02
N TYR A 228 8.95 9.23 14.22
CA TYR A 228 8.23 10.49 14.36
C TYR A 228 6.74 10.22 14.62
N THR A 229 6.14 10.99 15.53
CA THR A 229 4.69 11.15 15.60
C THR A 229 4.23 12.16 14.54
N ALA A 230 2.94 12.19 14.21
CA ALA A 230 2.39 13.11 13.19
C ALA A 230 2.79 14.59 13.39
N ASN A 231 2.76 15.08 14.63
CA ASN A 231 3.14 16.48 14.94
C ASN A 231 4.66 16.72 14.77
N ALA A 232 5.49 15.75 15.16
CA ALA A 232 6.94 15.84 14.99
C ALA A 232 7.32 15.78 13.51
N LEU A 233 6.63 14.96 12.71
CA LEU A 233 6.84 14.87 11.27
C LEU A 233 6.64 16.22 10.55
N GLN A 234 5.57 16.97 10.89
CA GLN A 234 5.33 18.27 10.25
C GLN A 234 6.51 19.22 10.48
N THR A 235 7.01 19.27 11.71
CA THR A 235 8.19 20.08 12.05
C THR A 235 9.44 19.61 11.30
N ALA A 236 9.71 18.30 11.27
CA ALA A 236 10.85 17.71 10.57
C ALA A 236 10.80 17.96 9.06
N LEU A 237 9.60 17.92 8.44
CA LEU A 237 9.38 18.28 7.05
C LEU A 237 9.71 19.76 6.79
N GLN A 238 9.29 20.68 7.65
CA GLN A 238 9.60 22.12 7.51
C GLN A 238 11.09 22.40 7.66
N GLN A 239 11.74 21.74 8.60
CA GLN A 239 13.18 21.90 8.87
C GLN A 239 14.08 21.20 7.85
N GLY A 240 13.53 20.32 7.01
CA GLY A 240 14.29 19.59 5.99
C GLY A 240 15.01 18.36 6.50
N GLU A 241 14.58 17.83 7.65
CA GLU A 241 15.16 16.63 8.26
C GLU A 241 14.69 15.34 7.60
N VAL A 242 13.50 15.34 6.99
CA VAL A 242 12.93 14.19 6.26
C VAL A 242 12.99 14.45 4.76
N ASP A 243 13.51 13.49 4.01
CA ASP A 243 13.63 13.56 2.56
C ASP A 243 12.45 12.93 1.82
N TRP A 244 11.84 11.90 2.40
CA TRP A 244 10.71 11.15 1.83
C TRP A 244 9.73 10.76 2.92
N ALA A 245 8.46 11.16 2.79
CA ALA A 245 7.43 10.88 3.77
C ALA A 245 6.14 10.37 3.14
N GLY A 246 5.42 9.53 3.87
CA GLY A 246 4.11 8.99 3.49
C GLY A 246 3.06 9.31 4.56
N ALA A 247 2.51 10.54 4.53
CA ALA A 247 1.51 10.96 5.50
C ALA A 247 0.57 12.02 4.94
N PHE A 248 -0.64 12.11 5.49
CA PHE A 248 -1.51 13.25 5.25
C PHE A 248 -0.92 14.51 5.89
N VAL A 249 -0.62 15.52 5.10
CA VAL A 249 -0.14 16.83 5.54
C VAL A 249 -1.19 17.87 5.19
N PRO A 250 -1.95 18.40 6.16
CA PRO A 250 -2.90 19.47 5.90
C PRO A 250 -2.17 20.67 5.30
N ASP A 251 -2.67 21.23 4.19
CA ASP A 251 -2.06 22.38 3.52
C ASP A 251 -0.58 22.15 3.12
N ILE A 252 -0.31 21.01 2.45
CA ILE A 252 1.03 20.61 2.01
C ILE A 252 1.73 21.70 1.20
N GLN A 253 0.97 22.51 0.44
CA GLN A 253 1.53 23.62 -0.33
C GLN A 253 2.27 24.61 0.58
N LYS A 254 1.63 25.01 1.69
CA LYS A 254 2.19 25.96 2.65
C LYS A 254 3.27 25.33 3.53
N ILE A 255 3.00 24.11 4.04
CA ILE A 255 3.87 23.45 5.03
C ILE A 255 5.15 22.93 4.40
N PHE A 256 5.07 22.41 3.17
CA PHE A 256 6.19 21.70 2.56
C PHE A 256 6.67 22.33 1.25
N VAL A 257 5.77 22.58 0.27
CA VAL A 257 6.18 22.96 -1.08
C VAL A 257 6.67 24.39 -1.14
N GLN A 258 5.93 25.35 -0.57
CA GLN A 258 6.14 26.79 -0.73
C GLN A 258 7.54 27.26 -0.29
N GLY A 259 8.15 26.59 0.70
CA GLY A 259 9.49 26.93 1.16
C GLY A 259 10.60 26.71 0.12
N LYS A 260 10.47 25.68 -0.73
CA LYS A 260 11.42 25.32 -1.82
C LYS A 260 10.69 24.60 -2.95
N PRO A 261 9.86 25.29 -3.75
CA PRO A 261 8.96 24.66 -4.73
C PRO A 261 9.67 23.87 -5.83
N GLU A 262 10.91 24.23 -6.15
CA GLU A 262 11.72 23.48 -7.14
C GLU A 262 12.23 22.15 -6.60
N GLN A 263 12.32 21.99 -5.27
CA GLN A 263 12.94 20.84 -4.61
C GLN A 263 11.93 19.99 -3.85
N ASN A 264 10.90 20.58 -3.26
CA ASN A 264 9.89 19.91 -2.47
C ASN A 264 8.70 19.54 -3.35
N LYS A 265 8.51 18.27 -3.57
CA LYS A 265 7.49 17.72 -4.49
C LYS A 265 6.61 16.74 -3.74
N PHE A 266 5.44 16.50 -4.29
CA PHE A 266 4.58 15.38 -3.89
C PHE A 266 3.92 14.78 -5.12
N PHE A 267 3.57 13.50 -5.00
CA PHE A 267 2.77 12.79 -5.99
C PHE A 267 1.90 11.78 -5.24
N PHE A 268 0.58 11.94 -5.35
CA PHE A 268 -0.43 11.15 -4.65
C PHE A 268 -1.28 10.36 -5.65
N PRO A 269 -0.74 9.27 -6.23
CA PRO A 269 -1.53 8.43 -7.11
C PRO A 269 -2.65 7.72 -6.34
N PRO A 270 -3.70 7.28 -7.02
CA PRO A 270 -4.78 6.52 -6.39
C PRO A 270 -4.30 5.13 -5.94
N GLU A 271 -4.53 4.78 -4.67
CA GLU A 271 -4.28 3.44 -4.13
C GLU A 271 -5.52 2.53 -4.18
N GLY A 272 -6.70 3.10 -4.24
CA GLY A 272 -7.97 2.38 -4.25
C GLY A 272 -9.13 3.35 -4.16
N VAL A 273 -10.33 2.83 -3.97
CA VAL A 273 -11.56 3.64 -3.86
C VAL A 273 -12.03 3.70 -2.41
N VAL A 274 -12.30 4.92 -1.94
CA VAL A 274 -13.04 5.16 -0.69
C VAL A 274 -14.52 5.27 -1.02
N SER A 275 -15.34 4.50 -0.33
CA SER A 275 -16.79 4.43 -0.55
C SER A 275 -17.57 4.72 0.74
N LEU A 276 -18.78 5.24 0.59
CA LEU A 276 -19.80 5.14 1.62
C LEU A 276 -20.41 3.75 1.55
N LEU A 277 -20.33 3.01 2.65
CA LEU A 277 -20.82 1.64 2.80
C LEU A 277 -22.20 1.66 3.49
N PRO A 278 -23.29 1.31 2.80
CA PRO A 278 -24.56 0.98 3.44
C PRO A 278 -24.50 -0.45 3.97
N ASN A 279 -24.90 -0.70 5.21
CA ASN A 279 -25.09 -2.06 5.70
C ASN A 279 -26.40 -2.62 5.11
N LEU A 280 -26.28 -3.54 4.17
CA LEU A 280 -27.42 -4.08 3.41
C LEU A 280 -28.26 -5.12 4.19
N THR A 281 -27.91 -5.41 5.42
CA THR A 281 -28.78 -6.15 6.35
C THR A 281 -29.87 -5.23 6.94
N ASN A 282 -29.69 -3.91 6.86
CA ASN A 282 -30.75 -2.95 7.16
C ASN A 282 -31.75 -2.93 5.99
N PRO A 283 -33.04 -3.24 6.22
CA PRO A 283 -34.03 -3.40 5.14
C PRO A 283 -34.27 -2.11 4.33
N VAL A 284 -34.02 -0.94 4.91
CA VAL A 284 -34.18 0.35 4.22
C VAL A 284 -32.97 0.62 3.33
N LEU A 285 -31.76 0.40 3.81
CA LEU A 285 -30.52 0.55 3.03
C LEU A 285 -30.40 -0.53 1.94
N ALA A 286 -31.04 -1.68 2.11
CA ALA A 286 -31.13 -2.73 1.09
C ALA A 286 -31.97 -2.31 -0.14
N ARG A 287 -32.83 -1.29 -0.01
CA ARG A 287 -33.67 -0.80 -1.11
C ARG A 287 -32.83 -0.04 -2.14
N PRO A 288 -32.84 -0.45 -3.43
CA PRO A 288 -32.05 0.22 -4.47
C PRO A 288 -32.37 1.71 -4.61
N GLU A 289 -33.64 2.10 -4.53
CA GLU A 289 -34.08 3.49 -4.65
C GLU A 289 -33.51 4.39 -3.53
N VAL A 290 -33.30 3.85 -2.32
CA VAL A 290 -32.69 4.60 -1.21
C VAL A 290 -31.20 4.86 -1.52
N ARG A 291 -30.46 3.85 -1.98
CA ARG A 291 -29.05 4.00 -2.35
C ARG A 291 -28.87 4.91 -3.56
N GLN A 292 -29.76 4.82 -4.56
CA GLN A 292 -29.78 5.73 -5.70
C GLN A 292 -30.04 7.18 -5.27
N ALA A 293 -31.01 7.40 -4.38
CA ALA A 293 -31.27 8.72 -3.83
C ALA A 293 -30.08 9.28 -3.06
N MET A 294 -29.43 8.46 -2.22
CA MET A 294 -28.21 8.86 -1.52
C MET A 294 -27.10 9.24 -2.51
N SER A 295 -26.90 8.42 -3.57
CA SER A 295 -25.88 8.68 -4.58
C SER A 295 -26.12 9.99 -5.35
N LEU A 296 -27.39 10.30 -5.67
CA LEU A 296 -27.78 11.55 -6.34
C LEU A 296 -27.72 12.78 -5.42
N ALA A 297 -27.77 12.61 -4.11
CA ALA A 297 -27.72 13.72 -3.16
C ALA A 297 -26.28 14.15 -2.84
N ILE A 298 -25.31 13.23 -2.84
CA ILE A 298 -23.94 13.45 -2.38
C ILE A 298 -23.11 14.19 -3.43
N ASP A 299 -22.60 15.38 -3.06
CA ASP A 299 -21.68 16.19 -3.86
C ASP A 299 -20.23 15.75 -3.62
N ARG A 300 -19.74 14.87 -4.49
CA ARG A 300 -18.39 14.30 -4.40
C ARG A 300 -17.29 15.29 -4.72
N ASP A 301 -17.56 16.25 -5.63
CA ASP A 301 -16.61 17.32 -5.94
C ASP A 301 -16.40 18.23 -4.73
N LYS A 302 -17.47 18.51 -3.96
CA LYS A 302 -17.37 19.24 -2.69
C LYS A 302 -16.55 18.45 -1.66
N ILE A 303 -16.74 17.15 -1.56
CA ILE A 303 -15.96 16.28 -0.65
C ILE A 303 -14.47 16.34 -1.02
N VAL A 304 -14.13 16.12 -2.28
CA VAL A 304 -12.73 16.18 -2.76
C VAL A 304 -12.12 17.54 -2.49
N ARG A 305 -12.82 18.62 -2.80
CA ARG A 305 -12.31 19.98 -2.63
C ARG A 305 -12.13 20.36 -1.16
N VAL A 306 -13.07 20.00 -0.29
CA VAL A 306 -13.12 20.49 1.10
C VAL A 306 -12.47 19.51 2.08
N ALA A 307 -12.90 18.24 2.07
CA ALA A 307 -12.40 17.24 3.01
C ALA A 307 -10.99 16.76 2.61
N GLU A 308 -10.81 16.43 1.32
CA GLU A 308 -9.55 15.91 0.76
C GLU A 308 -8.59 17.03 0.28
N ARG A 309 -8.94 18.31 0.47
CA ARG A 309 -8.11 19.46 0.08
C ARG A 309 -7.69 19.49 -1.40
N GLY A 310 -8.40 18.78 -2.27
CA GLY A 310 -8.04 18.63 -3.69
C GLY A 310 -6.86 17.69 -3.96
N TYR A 311 -6.44 16.88 -2.99
CA TYR A 311 -5.29 15.96 -3.13
C TYR A 311 -5.65 14.66 -3.85
N THR A 312 -6.91 14.41 -4.08
CA THR A 312 -7.41 13.26 -4.81
C THR A 312 -8.45 13.67 -5.85
N LYS A 313 -9.03 12.71 -6.54
CA LYS A 313 -10.11 12.89 -7.53
C LYS A 313 -11.35 12.15 -7.09
N VAL A 314 -12.51 12.58 -7.61
CA VAL A 314 -13.76 11.81 -7.48
C VAL A 314 -13.55 10.42 -8.08
N ALA A 315 -13.98 9.39 -7.38
CA ALA A 315 -13.89 8.03 -7.88
C ALA A 315 -14.79 7.82 -9.10
N HIS A 316 -14.35 6.98 -10.03
CA HIS A 316 -15.18 6.59 -11.17
C HIS A 316 -16.40 5.79 -10.67
N PRO A 317 -17.61 5.97 -11.25
CA PRO A 317 -18.83 5.30 -10.80
C PRO A 317 -18.75 3.77 -10.79
N THR A 318 -17.96 3.18 -11.66
CA THR A 318 -17.70 1.73 -11.67
C THR A 318 -16.85 1.25 -10.48
N GLY A 319 -16.27 2.15 -9.68
CA GLY A 319 -15.33 1.80 -8.64
C GLY A 319 -13.95 1.37 -9.14
N VAL A 320 -13.65 1.51 -10.43
CA VAL A 320 -12.32 1.20 -11.00
C VAL A 320 -11.36 2.35 -10.69
N PRO A 321 -10.15 2.10 -10.14
CA PRO A 321 -9.13 3.11 -9.96
C PRO A 321 -8.66 3.70 -11.30
N MET A 322 -8.59 5.03 -11.37
CA MET A 322 -8.19 5.79 -12.57
C MET A 322 -7.13 6.86 -12.19
N PRO A 323 -6.11 7.10 -13.00
CA PRO A 323 -5.81 6.49 -14.32
C PRO A 323 -5.24 5.08 -14.21
N GLY A 324 -5.18 4.39 -15.34
CA GLY A 324 -4.56 3.07 -15.50
C GLY A 324 -5.57 1.91 -15.54
N GLY A 325 -6.79 2.12 -15.03
CA GLY A 325 -7.86 1.11 -15.03
C GLY A 325 -8.77 1.09 -16.25
N GLU A 326 -8.50 1.91 -17.30
CA GLU A 326 -9.41 2.15 -18.43
C GLU A 326 -9.87 0.87 -19.13
N ALA A 327 -8.98 -0.11 -19.27
CA ALA A 327 -9.31 -1.40 -19.91
C ALA A 327 -10.33 -2.24 -19.11
N TYR A 328 -10.50 -1.95 -17.84
CA TYR A 328 -11.42 -2.64 -16.94
C TYR A 328 -12.77 -1.91 -16.76
N VAL A 329 -12.92 -0.73 -17.37
CA VAL A 329 -14.17 0.02 -17.37
C VAL A 329 -15.05 -0.47 -18.52
N PRO A 330 -16.35 -0.78 -18.28
CA PRO A 330 -17.27 -1.11 -19.38
C PRO A 330 -17.34 0.03 -20.38
N PRO A 331 -17.29 -0.22 -21.70
CA PRO A 331 -17.26 0.82 -22.72
C PRO A 331 -18.40 1.85 -22.61
N GLU A 332 -19.60 1.43 -22.22
CA GLU A 332 -20.78 2.28 -22.04
C GLU A 332 -20.68 3.24 -20.85
N TYR A 333 -19.78 2.97 -19.90
CA TYR A 333 -19.54 3.80 -18.72
C TYR A 333 -18.19 4.54 -18.76
N LYS A 334 -17.48 4.52 -19.88
CA LYS A 334 -16.14 5.13 -20.01
C LYS A 334 -16.09 6.59 -19.53
N ASP A 335 -17.13 7.36 -19.86
CA ASP A 335 -17.23 8.79 -19.54
C ASP A 335 -18.25 9.02 -18.41
N ALA A 336 -18.57 7.98 -17.62
CA ALA A 336 -19.53 8.10 -16.53
C ALA A 336 -19.00 8.99 -15.42
N ALA A 337 -19.85 9.86 -14.91
CA ALA A 337 -19.57 10.74 -13.79
C ALA A 337 -20.80 10.85 -12.89
N PHE A 338 -20.56 11.08 -11.61
CA PHE A 338 -21.65 11.36 -10.68
C PHE A 338 -22.26 12.74 -10.97
N LYS A 339 -23.58 12.83 -10.86
CA LYS A 339 -24.34 14.07 -10.99
C LYS A 339 -25.22 14.25 -9.76
N VAL A 340 -25.18 15.43 -9.16
CA VAL A 340 -26.10 15.78 -8.08
C VAL A 340 -27.47 16.12 -8.67
N ASP A 341 -28.49 15.42 -8.21
CA ASP A 341 -29.89 15.69 -8.57
C ASP A 341 -30.81 15.49 -7.36
N VAL A 342 -30.94 16.57 -6.58
CA VAL A 342 -31.76 16.60 -5.36
C VAL A 342 -33.24 16.35 -5.66
N ALA A 343 -33.74 16.81 -6.83
CA ALA A 343 -35.15 16.65 -7.19
C ALA A 343 -35.46 15.18 -7.43
N LYS A 344 -34.67 14.51 -8.25
CA LYS A 344 -34.81 13.07 -8.53
C LYS A 344 -34.59 12.22 -7.28
N ALA A 345 -33.63 12.57 -6.44
CA ALA A 345 -33.38 11.88 -5.17
C ALA A 345 -34.62 11.92 -4.26
N LYS A 346 -35.29 13.10 -4.13
CA LYS A 346 -36.54 13.23 -3.38
C LYS A 346 -37.65 12.41 -3.99
N GLU A 347 -37.72 12.33 -5.31
CA GLU A 347 -38.74 11.53 -6.00
C GLU A 347 -38.59 10.05 -5.68
N LEU A 348 -37.37 9.51 -5.71
CA LEU A 348 -37.10 8.12 -5.36
C LEU A 348 -37.50 7.78 -3.92
N LEU A 349 -37.48 8.75 -3.02
CA LEU A 349 -37.80 8.56 -1.60
C LEU A 349 -39.27 8.76 -1.25
N LYS A 350 -40.15 9.13 -2.21
CA LYS A 350 -41.59 9.39 -1.94
C LYS A 350 -42.35 8.23 -1.28
N GLY A 351 -41.90 6.99 -1.49
CA GLY A 351 -42.47 5.79 -0.88
C GLY A 351 -41.83 5.33 0.42
N VAL A 352 -40.89 6.10 0.97
CA VAL A 352 -40.15 5.75 2.20
C VAL A 352 -40.59 6.68 3.33
N SER A 353 -40.95 6.11 4.47
CA SER A 353 -41.30 6.91 5.65
C SER A 353 -40.11 7.75 6.13
N PRO A 354 -40.28 9.05 6.41
CA PRO A 354 -39.19 9.87 7.00
C PRO A 354 -38.66 9.32 8.32
N ALA A 355 -39.46 8.55 9.06
CA ALA A 355 -39.02 7.89 10.28
C ALA A 355 -38.00 6.78 10.03
N GLU A 356 -38.03 6.15 8.85
CA GLU A 356 -37.09 5.10 8.42
C GLU A 356 -35.82 5.67 7.80
N LEU A 357 -35.81 6.95 7.42
CA LEU A 357 -34.65 7.64 6.80
C LEU A 357 -33.73 8.29 7.84
N LYS A 358 -33.44 7.58 8.92
CA LYS A 358 -32.54 8.03 9.99
C LYS A 358 -31.44 6.99 10.19
N PHE A 359 -30.18 7.41 10.04
CA PHE A 359 -29.03 6.53 10.10
C PHE A 359 -27.87 7.12 10.89
N THR A 360 -27.04 6.27 11.46
CA THR A 360 -25.74 6.63 12.03
C THR A 360 -24.63 6.37 10.99
N LEU A 361 -23.76 7.35 10.77
CA LEU A 361 -22.57 7.24 9.93
C LEU A 361 -21.33 7.11 10.82
N LEU A 362 -20.74 5.93 10.85
CA LEU A 362 -19.59 5.57 11.67
C LEU A 362 -18.28 5.88 10.91
N VAL A 363 -17.36 6.60 11.55
CA VAL A 363 -16.03 6.93 11.00
C VAL A 363 -14.93 6.81 12.06
N PRO A 364 -13.68 6.51 11.65
CA PRO A 364 -12.54 6.52 12.56
C PRO A 364 -12.13 7.96 12.89
N SER A 365 -12.17 8.33 14.17
CA SER A 365 -11.86 9.70 14.63
C SER A 365 -10.46 10.21 14.24
N PRO A 366 -9.39 9.38 14.17
CA PRO A 366 -8.08 9.87 13.74
C PRO A 366 -8.01 10.32 12.27
N PHE A 367 -8.94 9.86 11.41
CA PHE A 367 -8.95 10.22 9.98
C PHE A 367 -9.79 11.49 9.78
N THR A 368 -9.15 12.64 9.95
CA THR A 368 -9.81 13.95 9.95
C THR A 368 -10.44 14.31 8.60
N ASP A 369 -9.86 13.85 7.50
CA ASP A 369 -10.39 13.91 6.14
C ASP A 369 -11.73 13.16 6.04
N TRP A 370 -11.80 11.90 6.51
CA TRP A 370 -13.03 11.12 6.51
C TRP A 370 -14.09 11.68 7.47
N VAL A 371 -13.68 12.22 8.62
CA VAL A 371 -14.60 12.92 9.55
C VAL A 371 -15.23 14.13 8.84
N ASN A 372 -14.44 14.93 8.12
CA ASN A 372 -14.92 16.05 7.34
C ASN A 372 -15.83 15.60 6.17
N ALA A 373 -15.47 14.54 5.47
CA ALA A 373 -16.30 13.95 4.42
C ALA A 373 -17.66 13.50 4.96
N ALA A 374 -17.70 12.86 6.14
CA ALA A 374 -18.93 12.43 6.79
C ALA A 374 -19.86 13.61 7.12
N GLN A 375 -19.32 14.77 7.57
CA GLN A 375 -20.11 15.97 7.80
C GLN A 375 -20.74 16.51 6.52
N LEU A 376 -19.98 16.54 5.41
CA LEU A 376 -20.48 16.98 4.11
C LEU A 376 -21.56 16.03 3.58
N ILE A 377 -21.38 14.71 3.73
CA ILE A 377 -22.38 13.70 3.37
C ILE A 377 -23.67 13.90 4.17
N ARG A 378 -23.57 14.12 5.48
CA ARG A 378 -24.72 14.43 6.35
C ARG A 378 -25.51 15.64 5.83
N GLU A 379 -24.80 16.74 5.52
CA GLU A 379 -25.43 17.95 4.99
C GLU A 379 -26.17 17.71 3.66
N ASP A 380 -25.57 16.94 2.77
CA ASP A 380 -26.11 16.65 1.45
C ASP A 380 -27.33 15.71 1.55
N LEU A 381 -27.28 14.68 2.38
CA LEU A 381 -28.38 13.76 2.62
C LEU A 381 -29.58 14.44 3.30
N ALA A 382 -29.33 15.43 4.17
CA ALA A 382 -30.40 16.22 4.79
C ALA A 382 -31.24 17.00 3.77
N LYS A 383 -30.66 17.43 2.64
CA LYS A 383 -31.39 18.12 1.55
C LYS A 383 -32.50 17.25 0.91
N VAL A 384 -32.38 15.94 1.02
CA VAL A 384 -33.34 14.97 0.46
C VAL A 384 -34.20 14.27 1.52
N GLY A 385 -34.12 14.72 2.79
CA GLY A 385 -34.92 14.21 3.90
C GLY A 385 -34.32 12.99 4.61
N ILE A 386 -33.06 12.62 4.31
CA ILE A 386 -32.33 11.60 5.04
C ILE A 386 -31.56 12.24 6.20
N THR A 387 -31.84 11.82 7.42
CA THR A 387 -31.16 12.30 8.63
C THR A 387 -29.99 11.38 8.95
N VAL A 388 -28.79 11.95 9.08
CA VAL A 388 -27.57 11.22 9.44
C VAL A 388 -26.95 11.80 10.69
N GLU A 389 -26.68 10.94 11.67
CA GLU A 389 -25.87 11.26 12.84
C GLU A 389 -24.45 10.73 12.60
N THR A 390 -23.44 11.62 12.61
CA THR A 390 -22.04 11.22 12.43
C THR A 390 -21.44 10.81 13.77
N ARG A 391 -20.82 9.64 13.82
CA ARG A 391 -20.20 9.09 15.03
C ARG A 391 -18.74 8.70 14.77
N GLY A 392 -17.83 9.46 15.40
CA GLY A 392 -16.41 9.15 15.42
C GLY A 392 -16.08 8.18 16.55
N VAL A 393 -15.28 7.15 16.26
CA VAL A 393 -14.78 6.17 17.23
C VAL A 393 -13.28 5.94 17.06
N ALA A 394 -12.62 5.30 18.04
CA ALA A 394 -11.23 4.88 17.90
C ALA A 394 -11.06 3.94 16.71
N PHE A 395 -9.88 3.97 16.07
CA PHE A 395 -9.65 3.18 14.84
C PHE A 395 -9.91 1.68 15.02
N GLN A 396 -9.44 1.08 16.10
CA GLN A 396 -9.66 -0.36 16.36
C GLN A 396 -11.13 -0.70 16.63
N ASP A 397 -11.86 0.18 17.30
CA ASP A 397 -13.31 0.03 17.49
C ASP A 397 -14.04 0.11 16.16
N TRP A 398 -13.64 1.04 15.30
CA TRP A 398 -14.21 1.17 13.95
C TRP A 398 -13.95 -0.10 13.12
N VAL A 399 -12.71 -0.63 13.10
CA VAL A 399 -12.37 -1.89 12.40
C VAL A 399 -13.24 -3.04 12.90
N SER A 400 -13.36 -3.20 14.23
CA SER A 400 -14.16 -4.25 14.83
C SER A 400 -15.65 -4.13 14.50
N LYS A 401 -16.22 -2.91 14.62
CA LYS A 401 -17.65 -2.66 14.36
C LYS A 401 -18.01 -2.88 12.91
N VAL A 402 -17.25 -2.31 11.98
CA VAL A 402 -17.46 -2.50 10.54
C VAL A 402 -17.29 -3.97 10.16
N GLY A 403 -16.24 -4.61 10.65
CA GLY A 403 -15.99 -6.04 10.44
C GLY A 403 -17.18 -6.91 10.87
N LYS A 404 -17.74 -6.65 12.04
CA LYS A 404 -18.88 -7.41 12.60
C LYS A 404 -20.24 -6.97 12.06
N GLY A 405 -20.33 -5.87 11.27
CA GLY A 405 -21.59 -5.32 10.78
C GLY A 405 -22.39 -4.57 11.84
N ASP A 406 -21.74 -4.08 12.90
CA ASP A 406 -22.33 -3.23 13.94
C ASP A 406 -22.25 -1.75 13.49
N TYR A 407 -22.91 -1.43 12.39
CA TYR A 407 -23.02 -0.08 11.82
C TYR A 407 -24.19 -0.01 10.83
N GLU A 408 -24.67 1.17 10.50
CA GLU A 408 -25.66 1.40 9.44
C GLU A 408 -25.00 1.98 8.18
N LEU A 409 -24.26 3.07 8.32
CA LEU A 409 -23.42 3.65 7.28
C LEU A 409 -21.98 3.76 7.81
N SER A 410 -20.99 3.58 6.93
CA SER A 410 -19.59 3.85 7.26
C SER A 410 -18.84 4.37 6.04
N ILE A 411 -17.70 5.02 6.23
CA ILE A 411 -16.74 5.33 5.17
C ILE A 411 -15.61 4.31 5.27
N ARG A 412 -15.22 3.72 4.14
CA ARG A 412 -14.11 2.77 4.10
C ARG A 412 -13.39 2.79 2.75
N GLY A 413 -12.06 2.67 2.81
CA GLY A 413 -11.22 2.35 1.65
C GLY A 413 -11.28 0.86 1.31
N ALA A 414 -11.22 0.54 0.04
CA ALA A 414 -11.09 -0.83 -0.42
C ALA A 414 -9.62 -1.26 -0.46
N GLU A 415 -9.37 -2.55 -0.28
CA GLU A 415 -8.06 -3.14 -0.47
C GLU A 415 -7.64 -3.00 -1.94
N SER A 416 -6.41 -2.54 -2.19
CA SER A 416 -5.87 -2.40 -3.54
C SER A 416 -5.07 -3.63 -3.95
N GLY A 417 -4.90 -3.82 -5.27
CA GLY A 417 -4.09 -4.88 -5.85
C GLY A 417 -3.60 -4.51 -7.25
N PRO A 418 -2.91 -5.41 -7.94
CA PRO A 418 -2.32 -5.12 -9.25
C PRO A 418 -3.34 -4.98 -10.38
N THR A 419 -4.61 -5.30 -10.13
CA THR A 419 -5.74 -5.05 -11.03
C THR A 419 -6.97 -4.65 -10.22
N PRO A 420 -7.98 -3.99 -10.83
CA PRO A 420 -9.23 -3.62 -10.14
C PRO A 420 -9.99 -4.81 -9.55
N TYR A 421 -9.76 -6.02 -10.04
CA TYR A 421 -10.37 -7.25 -9.51
C TYR A 421 -10.17 -7.41 -8.00
N PHE A 422 -8.98 -7.14 -7.47
CA PHE A 422 -8.69 -7.32 -6.04
C PHE A 422 -9.60 -6.47 -5.18
N GLN A 423 -9.74 -5.21 -5.56
CA GLN A 423 -10.65 -4.28 -4.90
C GLN A 423 -12.11 -4.72 -5.05
N MET A 424 -12.55 -5.07 -6.27
CA MET A 424 -13.93 -5.52 -6.53
C MET A 424 -14.26 -6.79 -5.76
N ARG A 425 -13.34 -7.75 -5.72
CA ARG A 425 -13.51 -8.96 -4.92
C ARG A 425 -13.63 -8.63 -3.42
N PHE A 426 -12.75 -7.77 -2.90
CA PHE A 426 -12.80 -7.34 -1.51
C PHE A 426 -14.14 -6.68 -1.15
N MET A 427 -14.64 -5.83 -2.02
CA MET A 427 -15.91 -5.14 -1.83
C MET A 427 -17.13 -6.06 -1.99
N LEU A 428 -17.16 -6.95 -2.98
CA LEU A 428 -18.40 -7.51 -3.49
C LEU A 428 -18.55 -9.04 -3.31
N PHE A 429 -17.46 -9.80 -3.09
CA PHE A 429 -17.55 -11.26 -3.06
C PHE A 429 -18.34 -11.77 -1.86
N GLY A 430 -19.42 -12.49 -2.13
CA GLY A 430 -20.32 -13.04 -1.09
C GLY A 430 -19.61 -13.97 -0.11
N GLY A 431 -18.59 -14.70 -0.56
CA GLY A 431 -17.78 -15.58 0.28
C GLY A 431 -16.95 -14.90 1.37
N LEU A 432 -16.72 -13.58 1.27
CA LEU A 432 -16.01 -12.79 2.29
C LEU A 432 -16.94 -12.24 3.37
N ALA A 433 -18.23 -12.11 3.07
CA ALA A 433 -19.23 -11.65 4.04
C ALA A 433 -19.46 -12.68 5.14
N LYS A 434 -19.81 -12.19 6.33
CA LYS A 434 -20.22 -13.02 7.48
C LYS A 434 -21.55 -12.49 8.03
N PRO A 435 -22.30 -13.31 8.76
CA PRO A 435 -23.44 -12.83 9.53
C PRO A 435 -23.09 -11.64 10.43
N VAL A 436 -24.07 -10.80 10.74
CA VAL A 436 -23.87 -9.72 11.72
C VAL A 436 -23.45 -10.32 13.06
N GLY A 437 -22.44 -9.75 13.69
CA GLY A 437 -21.80 -10.25 14.91
C GLY A 437 -20.52 -11.05 14.67
N GLU A 438 -20.33 -11.60 13.47
CA GLU A 438 -19.10 -12.29 13.07
C GLU A 438 -18.21 -11.38 12.22
N ALA A 439 -16.88 -11.48 12.41
CA ALA A 439 -15.93 -10.65 11.67
C ALA A 439 -15.81 -11.13 10.22
N ALA A 440 -16.23 -10.29 9.28
CA ALA A 440 -16.04 -10.48 7.85
C ALA A 440 -14.60 -10.09 7.46
N SER A 441 -14.07 -10.70 6.41
CA SER A 441 -12.76 -10.38 5.83
C SER A 441 -12.85 -9.47 4.59
N GLY A 442 -14.04 -9.06 4.21
CA GLY A 442 -14.40 -8.19 3.10
C GLY A 442 -15.92 -8.16 2.95
N ASN A 443 -16.43 -7.52 1.88
CA ASN A 443 -17.87 -7.38 1.64
C ASN A 443 -18.61 -6.99 2.95
N TYR A 444 -18.14 -5.91 3.56
CA TYR A 444 -18.63 -5.47 4.87
C TYR A 444 -20.07 -4.99 4.84
N GLU A 445 -20.55 -4.53 3.70
CA GLU A 445 -21.94 -4.18 3.42
C GLU A 445 -22.87 -5.40 3.33
N ARG A 446 -22.31 -6.60 3.25
CA ARG A 446 -23.04 -7.88 3.14
C ARG A 446 -23.87 -7.96 1.85
N TRP A 447 -23.29 -7.48 0.77
CA TRP A 447 -23.83 -7.64 -0.57
C TRP A 447 -24.00 -9.12 -0.93
N LYS A 448 -25.16 -9.48 -1.52
CA LYS A 448 -25.45 -10.84 -1.98
C LYS A 448 -26.06 -10.75 -3.39
N ASP A 449 -25.33 -11.24 -4.36
CA ASP A 449 -25.76 -11.22 -5.76
C ASP A 449 -25.02 -12.34 -6.52
N ALA A 450 -25.76 -13.31 -7.03
CA ALA A 450 -25.22 -14.48 -7.70
C ALA A 450 -24.42 -14.12 -8.96
N GLU A 451 -24.77 -13.05 -9.67
CA GLU A 451 -24.06 -12.58 -10.84
C GLU A 451 -22.69 -12.00 -10.45
N THR A 452 -22.62 -11.28 -9.32
CA THR A 452 -21.36 -10.78 -8.76
C THR A 452 -20.41 -11.93 -8.43
N ASP A 453 -20.90 -12.94 -7.72
CA ASP A 453 -20.08 -14.10 -7.33
C ASP A 453 -19.61 -14.88 -8.56
N ARG A 454 -20.47 -15.09 -9.57
CA ARG A 454 -20.13 -15.73 -10.83
C ARG A 454 -19.00 -14.99 -11.57
N LEU A 455 -19.08 -13.66 -11.69
CA LEU A 455 -18.04 -12.86 -12.36
C LEU A 455 -16.69 -12.91 -11.62
N ILE A 456 -16.72 -12.93 -10.29
CA ILE A 456 -15.51 -13.07 -9.46
C ILE A 456 -14.88 -14.44 -9.66
N GLU A 457 -15.67 -15.50 -9.74
CA GLU A 457 -15.21 -16.86 -10.00
C GLU A 457 -14.72 -17.03 -11.44
N GLU A 458 -15.37 -16.42 -12.43
CA GLU A 458 -14.90 -16.42 -13.83
C GLU A 458 -13.52 -15.78 -13.97
N TYR A 459 -13.30 -14.60 -13.34
CA TYR A 459 -11.96 -14.02 -13.29
C TYR A 459 -10.93 -14.99 -12.70
N ALA A 460 -11.29 -15.66 -11.60
CA ALA A 460 -10.40 -16.54 -10.87
C ALA A 460 -10.09 -17.86 -11.62
N ALA A 461 -10.92 -18.23 -12.59
CA ALA A 461 -10.82 -19.50 -13.34
C ALA A 461 -9.87 -19.43 -14.54
N THR A 462 -9.39 -18.25 -14.93
CA THR A 462 -8.59 -18.04 -16.14
C THR A 462 -7.36 -17.16 -15.89
N ASP A 463 -6.30 -17.32 -16.69
CA ASP A 463 -5.16 -16.41 -16.81
C ASP A 463 -5.22 -15.58 -18.13
N ASP A 464 -6.27 -15.73 -18.92
CA ASP A 464 -6.52 -14.89 -20.09
C ASP A 464 -6.92 -13.48 -19.66
N LEU A 465 -6.09 -12.49 -20.04
CA LEU A 465 -6.28 -11.10 -19.66
C LEU A 465 -7.61 -10.53 -20.20
N ALA A 466 -8.04 -10.90 -21.40
CA ALA A 466 -9.27 -10.37 -22.00
C ALA A 466 -10.51 -10.91 -21.28
N GLU A 467 -10.50 -12.17 -20.88
CA GLU A 467 -11.56 -12.76 -20.05
C GLU A 467 -11.60 -12.13 -18.67
N GLN A 468 -10.44 -11.91 -18.05
CA GLN A 468 -10.33 -11.22 -16.76
C GLN A 468 -10.84 -9.77 -16.82
N GLN A 469 -10.50 -9.03 -17.88
CA GLN A 469 -11.02 -7.67 -18.10
C GLN A 469 -12.54 -7.68 -18.28
N LYS A 470 -13.08 -8.61 -19.07
CA LYS A 470 -14.53 -8.75 -19.29
C LYS A 470 -15.29 -9.04 -17.99
N ALA A 471 -14.78 -9.94 -17.17
CA ALA A 471 -15.38 -10.24 -15.86
C ALA A 471 -15.36 -9.00 -14.96
N THR A 472 -14.25 -8.26 -14.89
CA THR A 472 -14.14 -7.02 -14.10
C THR A 472 -15.06 -5.92 -14.63
N GLN A 473 -15.22 -5.79 -15.95
CA GLN A 473 -16.19 -4.88 -16.56
C GLN A 473 -17.63 -5.22 -16.12
N GLY A 474 -17.97 -6.52 -16.03
CA GLY A 474 -19.25 -6.97 -15.47
C GLY A 474 -19.47 -6.49 -14.03
N LEU A 475 -18.45 -6.59 -13.18
CA LEU A 475 -18.50 -6.07 -11.81
C LEU A 475 -18.68 -4.54 -11.77
N GLY A 476 -18.03 -3.82 -12.69
CA GLY A 476 -18.20 -2.37 -12.85
C GLY A 476 -19.64 -1.97 -13.21
N ARG A 477 -20.33 -2.77 -14.05
CA ARG A 477 -21.77 -2.58 -14.33
C ARG A 477 -22.61 -2.72 -13.07
N ILE A 478 -22.38 -3.76 -12.28
CA ILE A 478 -23.07 -3.98 -11.01
C ILE A 478 -22.89 -2.78 -10.06
N MET A 479 -21.67 -2.24 -9.98
CA MET A 479 -21.41 -1.05 -9.16
C MET A 479 -22.25 0.15 -9.58
N VAL A 480 -22.40 0.40 -10.89
CA VAL A 480 -23.18 1.54 -11.40
C VAL A 480 -24.68 1.30 -11.27
N GLU A 481 -25.15 0.11 -11.63
CA GLU A 481 -26.58 -0.18 -11.77
C GLU A 481 -27.25 -0.54 -10.44
N LYS A 482 -26.55 -1.29 -9.59
CA LYS A 482 -27.11 -1.82 -8.33
C LYS A 482 -26.62 -1.07 -7.08
N LEU A 483 -25.52 -0.32 -7.18
CA LEU A 483 -24.95 0.49 -6.09
C LEU A 483 -24.78 -0.30 -4.77
N PRO A 484 -24.05 -1.42 -4.75
CA PRO A 484 -23.76 -2.15 -3.51
C PRO A 484 -23.01 -1.28 -2.50
N GLN A 485 -22.13 -0.42 -2.99
CA GLN A 485 -21.45 0.66 -2.29
C GLN A 485 -21.60 1.97 -3.09
N LEU A 486 -21.32 3.09 -2.46
CA LEU A 486 -21.34 4.39 -3.13
C LEU A 486 -19.91 4.94 -3.19
N PRO A 487 -19.20 4.78 -4.33
CA PRO A 487 -17.85 5.34 -4.50
C PRO A 487 -17.84 6.84 -4.28
N LEU A 488 -16.86 7.36 -3.54
CA LEU A 488 -16.72 8.78 -3.20
C LEU A 488 -15.51 9.39 -3.91
N PHE A 489 -14.32 8.96 -3.54
CA PHE A 489 -13.05 9.48 -4.04
C PHE A 489 -11.97 8.39 -4.02
N TYR A 490 -10.82 8.64 -4.65
CA TYR A 490 -9.69 7.72 -4.57
C TYR A 490 -8.88 7.95 -3.30
N SER A 491 -8.47 6.86 -2.64
CA SER A 491 -7.50 6.93 -1.56
C SER A 491 -6.16 7.41 -2.10
N PRO A 492 -5.60 8.53 -1.61
CA PRO A 492 -4.31 8.99 -2.09
C PRO A 492 -3.16 8.14 -1.54
N GLY A 493 -2.25 7.73 -2.42
CA GLY A 493 -0.95 7.19 -2.02
C GLY A 493 -0.03 8.31 -1.56
N TRP A 494 0.00 8.58 -0.25
CA TRP A 494 0.73 9.71 0.30
C TRP A 494 2.22 9.61 0.06
N ALA A 495 2.81 10.54 -0.68
CA ALA A 495 4.23 10.63 -0.94
C ALA A 495 4.70 12.08 -1.14
N GLN A 496 5.39 12.60 -0.15
CA GLN A 496 6.12 13.87 -0.20
C GLN A 496 7.62 13.57 -0.24
N PHE A 497 8.35 14.21 -1.16
CA PHE A 497 9.78 13.96 -1.31
C PHE A 497 10.57 15.19 -1.72
N ARG A 498 11.88 15.15 -1.44
CA ARG A 498 12.84 16.19 -1.79
C ARG A 498 13.75 15.73 -2.89
N THR A 499 14.00 16.63 -3.87
CA THR A 499 14.91 16.36 -4.98
C THR A 499 16.33 16.89 -4.74
N THR A 500 16.62 17.38 -3.52
CA THR A 500 17.92 17.99 -3.18
C THR A 500 19.08 17.01 -3.16
N LYS A 501 18.82 15.77 -2.72
CA LYS A 501 19.83 14.71 -2.60
C LYS A 501 19.75 13.71 -3.75
N TYR A 502 18.51 13.40 -4.17
CA TYR A 502 18.22 12.39 -5.18
C TYR A 502 17.13 12.83 -6.13
N VAL A 503 17.25 12.41 -7.39
CA VAL A 503 16.28 12.60 -8.48
C VAL A 503 15.84 11.24 -9.03
N GLY A 504 14.86 11.22 -9.93
CA GLY A 504 14.31 9.98 -10.50
C GLY A 504 13.10 9.44 -9.72
N TRP A 505 12.41 10.30 -8.97
CA TRP A 505 11.18 9.96 -8.27
C TRP A 505 10.02 9.65 -9.23
N PRO A 506 9.09 8.77 -8.87
CA PRO A 506 7.88 8.54 -9.65
C PRO A 506 7.08 9.83 -9.84
N SER A 507 6.39 9.93 -10.96
CA SER A 507 5.54 11.07 -11.28
C SER A 507 4.31 10.61 -12.07
N GLU A 508 3.38 11.52 -12.32
CA GLU A 508 2.22 11.25 -13.18
C GLU A 508 2.64 10.88 -14.61
N GLN A 509 3.77 11.43 -15.10
CA GLN A 509 4.31 11.15 -16.44
C GLN A 509 5.12 9.84 -16.50
N ASP A 510 5.67 9.42 -15.36
CA ASP A 510 6.45 8.18 -15.25
C ASP A 510 6.06 7.41 -13.97
N PRO A 511 4.89 6.73 -13.96
CA PRO A 511 4.38 6.00 -12.81
C PRO A 511 4.95 4.57 -12.75
N TYR A 512 6.27 4.46 -12.62
CA TYR A 512 6.97 3.16 -12.61
C TYR A 512 6.79 2.37 -11.30
N ALA A 513 6.37 3.02 -10.21
CA ALA A 513 6.05 2.41 -8.91
C ALA A 513 5.17 3.35 -8.08
N MET A 514 4.46 2.82 -7.08
CA MET A 514 3.81 3.62 -6.05
C MET A 514 4.86 4.42 -5.28
N PRO A 515 4.71 5.76 -5.18
CA PRO A 515 5.72 6.61 -4.55
C PRO A 515 5.69 6.58 -3.02
N SER A 516 4.70 5.94 -2.41
CA SER A 516 4.51 5.93 -0.96
C SER A 516 5.59 5.09 -0.28
N PRO A 517 6.31 5.62 0.74
CA PRO A 517 7.41 4.89 1.40
C PRO A 517 6.93 3.68 2.21
N TYR A 518 5.64 3.59 2.51
CA TYR A 518 5.02 2.48 3.23
C TYR A 518 4.53 1.34 2.31
N THR A 519 4.55 1.51 0.98
CA THR A 519 4.13 0.46 0.05
C THR A 519 5.28 -0.50 -0.26
N SER A 520 5.02 -1.79 -0.15
CA SER A 520 5.99 -2.85 -0.45
C SER A 520 5.49 -3.69 -1.64
N PRO A 521 6.38 -4.09 -2.56
CA PRO A 521 7.81 -3.77 -2.65
C PRO A 521 8.11 -2.45 -3.37
N ASP A 522 7.11 -1.64 -3.70
CA ASP A 522 7.23 -0.41 -4.52
C ASP A 522 8.29 0.55 -3.99
N ALA A 523 8.37 0.74 -2.67
CA ALA A 523 9.38 1.62 -2.06
C ALA A 523 10.82 1.20 -2.41
N ALA A 524 11.09 -0.11 -2.49
CA ALA A 524 12.40 -0.60 -2.94
C ALA A 524 12.63 -0.31 -4.43
N VAL A 525 11.60 -0.46 -5.27
CA VAL A 525 11.67 -0.10 -6.70
C VAL A 525 11.97 1.38 -6.88
N VAL A 526 11.34 2.26 -6.09
CA VAL A 526 11.67 3.70 -6.08
C VAL A 526 13.14 3.91 -5.77
N LEU A 527 13.66 3.33 -4.69
CA LEU A 527 15.07 3.46 -4.28
C LEU A 527 16.06 2.96 -5.35
N LEU A 528 15.70 1.95 -6.12
CA LEU A 528 16.51 1.44 -7.23
C LEU A 528 16.55 2.39 -8.44
N HIS A 529 15.56 3.27 -8.60
CA HIS A 529 15.52 4.28 -9.67
C HIS A 529 16.20 5.60 -9.27
N LEU A 530 16.26 5.91 -7.97
CA LEU A 530 16.87 7.14 -7.49
C LEU A 530 18.34 7.22 -7.89
N LYS A 531 18.76 8.44 -8.26
CA LYS A 531 20.15 8.81 -8.60
C LYS A 531 20.55 10.04 -7.79
N PRO A 532 21.82 10.16 -7.38
CA PRO A 532 22.30 11.40 -6.75
C PRO A 532 21.99 12.61 -7.62
N ALA A 533 21.48 13.67 -7.01
CA ALA A 533 21.29 14.95 -7.71
C ALA A 533 22.66 15.50 -8.09
N VAL A 534 22.83 15.88 -9.36
CA VAL A 534 24.04 16.57 -9.82
C VAL A 534 24.07 17.93 -9.14
N LYS A 535 25.19 18.23 -8.45
CA LYS A 535 25.42 19.54 -7.80
C LYS A 535 25.73 20.60 -8.83
#